data_375f59d34fd0fac0d4d05faac2092681
#
_entry.id   375f59d34fd0fac0d4d05faac2092681
#
_cell.length_a   1.000
_cell.length_b   1.000
_cell.length_c   1.000
_cell.angle_alpha   90.00
_cell.angle_beta   90.00
_cell.angle_gamma   90.00
#
_symmetry.space_group_name_H-M   'P 1'
#
loop_
_entity.id
_entity.type
_entity.pdbx_description
1 polymer ?
#
loop_
_entity_poly.entity_id
_entity_poly.type
_entity_poly.pdbx_seq_one_letter_code
_entity_poly.pdbx_strand_id
1 'polypeptide(L)'
;SYPRTDSCHLTSAISDEFMKMLKPIALIPELKATAEAVMKDAAVLTKISKDKTYVDDKKVSDHYAITPTKMKPNLSQLSEKERNIYTLIAKRFLAIFLPPLVTNKTKIITTVDGKHDFVSNGSVLVSKGFMELYKYNPKDQELPMVKKGAVLPVKGMKLVEKKTSAPVRYADGTLGMA
;
A
#
# COMPACT_ATOMS: atom_id res chain seq x y z
N SER A 1 -24.70 -1.01 -13.68
CA SER A 1 -23.37 -0.57 -14.10
C SER A 1 -22.42 -1.77 -14.12
N TYR A 2 -21.54 -1.82 -15.08
CA TYR A 2 -20.52 -2.86 -15.20
C TYR A 2 -19.17 -2.27 -14.76
N PRO A 3 -18.75 -2.47 -13.51
CA PRO A 3 -17.52 -1.90 -12.98
C PRO A 3 -16.32 -2.70 -13.50
N ARG A 4 -15.82 -2.35 -14.69
CA ARG A 4 -14.61 -2.90 -15.26
C ARG A 4 -13.54 -1.81 -15.38
N THR A 5 -12.31 -2.16 -15.07
CA THR A 5 -11.15 -1.36 -15.41
C THR A 5 -10.03 -2.27 -15.93
N ASP A 6 -9.33 -1.79 -16.95
CA ASP A 6 -8.18 -2.45 -17.55
C ASP A 6 -6.87 -1.78 -17.14
N SER A 7 -6.96 -0.66 -16.41
CA SER A 7 -5.80 0.12 -15.99
C SER A 7 -5.78 0.44 -14.51
N CYS A 8 -4.59 0.50 -13.95
CA CYS A 8 -4.34 1.06 -12.61
C CYS A 8 -3.90 2.54 -12.65
N HIS A 9 -3.95 3.18 -13.82
CA HIS A 9 -3.57 4.57 -14.02
C HIS A 9 -4.79 5.47 -14.22
N LEU A 10 -4.59 6.75 -13.97
CA LEU A 10 -5.56 7.83 -14.19
C LEU A 10 -5.16 8.61 -15.45
N THR A 11 -6.14 9.31 -16.04
CA THR A 11 -5.88 10.24 -17.14
C THR A 11 -5.56 11.65 -16.61
N SER A 12 -4.94 12.47 -17.44
CA SER A 12 -4.73 13.90 -17.15
C SER A 12 -6.05 14.62 -16.88
N ALA A 13 -7.11 14.31 -17.64
CA ALA A 13 -8.45 14.87 -17.43
C ALA A 13 -9.02 14.55 -16.02
N ILE A 14 -8.75 13.35 -15.49
CA ILE A 14 -9.13 12.99 -14.11
C ILE A 14 -8.28 13.75 -13.10
N SER A 15 -6.99 13.96 -13.38
CA SER A 15 -6.12 14.70 -12.46
C SER A 15 -6.53 16.17 -12.27
N ASP A 16 -7.13 16.79 -13.26
CA ASP A 16 -7.69 18.15 -13.17
C ASP A 16 -8.90 18.23 -12.22
N GLU A 17 -9.54 17.10 -11.96
CA GLU A 17 -10.70 16.99 -11.07
C GLU A 17 -10.33 16.57 -9.62
N PHE A 18 -9.06 16.34 -9.30
CA PHE A 18 -8.63 15.82 -7.98
C PHE A 18 -9.21 16.62 -6.80
N MET A 19 -9.16 17.93 -6.86
CA MET A 19 -9.72 18.78 -5.81
C MET A 19 -11.22 18.55 -5.62
N LYS A 20 -11.97 18.36 -6.71
CA LYS A 20 -13.42 18.10 -6.64
C LYS A 20 -13.73 16.71 -6.12
N MET A 21 -12.86 15.73 -6.38
CA MET A 21 -13.00 14.35 -5.93
C MET A 21 -12.60 14.16 -4.46
N LEU A 22 -11.69 14.98 -3.93
CA LEU A 22 -11.29 14.96 -2.53
C LEU A 22 -12.36 15.54 -1.59
N LYS A 23 -13.18 16.50 -2.05
CA LYS A 23 -14.25 17.11 -1.25
C LYS A 23 -15.25 16.09 -0.68
N PRO A 24 -15.81 15.15 -1.47
CA PRO A 24 -16.68 14.09 -0.95
C PRO A 24 -15.99 13.15 0.06
N ILE A 25 -14.69 12.89 -0.12
CA ILE A 25 -13.91 12.05 0.80
C ILE A 25 -13.80 12.70 2.17
N ALA A 26 -13.68 14.01 2.24
CA ALA A 26 -13.67 14.76 3.50
C ALA A 26 -14.98 14.66 4.31
N LEU A 27 -16.06 14.13 3.73
CA LEU A 27 -17.29 13.82 4.46
C LEU A 27 -17.25 12.49 5.21
N ILE A 28 -16.25 11.64 4.94
CA ILE A 28 -16.02 10.41 5.69
C ILE A 28 -15.27 10.79 6.98
N PRO A 29 -15.86 10.58 8.18
CA PRO A 29 -15.26 11.10 9.43
C PRO A 29 -13.80 10.69 9.64
N GLU A 30 -13.47 9.43 9.36
CA GLU A 30 -12.12 8.89 9.54
C GLU A 30 -11.09 9.38 8.51
N LEU A 31 -11.52 9.97 7.40
CA LEU A 31 -10.64 10.48 6.33
C LEU A 31 -10.62 12.01 6.26
N LYS A 32 -11.50 12.68 7.00
CA LYS A 32 -11.72 14.12 6.93
C LYS A 32 -10.43 14.92 7.10
N ALA A 33 -9.72 14.71 8.21
CA ALA A 33 -8.52 15.48 8.53
C ALA A 33 -7.43 15.32 7.44
N THR A 34 -7.21 14.10 6.96
CA THR A 34 -6.22 13.81 5.92
C THR A 34 -6.63 14.41 4.57
N ALA A 35 -7.90 14.27 4.18
CA ALA A 35 -8.40 14.84 2.92
C ALA A 35 -8.31 16.38 2.93
N GLU A 36 -8.67 17.03 4.05
CA GLU A 36 -8.53 18.49 4.20
C GLU A 36 -7.07 18.95 4.15
N ALA A 37 -6.14 18.19 4.74
CA ALA A 37 -4.72 18.49 4.67
C ALA A 37 -4.20 18.41 3.22
N VAL A 38 -4.55 17.34 2.49
CA VAL A 38 -4.18 17.18 1.08
C VAL A 38 -4.77 18.28 0.21
N MET A 39 -6.03 18.67 0.41
CA MET A 39 -6.66 19.76 -0.35
C MET A 39 -5.99 21.13 -0.14
N LYS A 40 -5.35 21.35 1.00
CA LYS A 40 -4.59 22.57 1.29
C LYS A 40 -3.20 22.58 0.66
N ASP A 41 -2.69 21.45 0.25
CA ASP A 41 -1.34 21.30 -0.32
C ASP A 41 -1.39 21.23 -1.85
N ALA A 42 -1.41 22.40 -2.49
CA ALA A 42 -1.40 22.50 -3.95
C ALA A 42 -0.16 21.88 -4.59
N ALA A 43 0.98 21.84 -3.88
CA ALA A 43 2.21 21.25 -4.39
C ALA A 43 2.09 19.75 -4.53
N VAL A 44 1.47 19.07 -3.56
CA VAL A 44 1.19 17.62 -3.62
C VAL A 44 0.25 17.30 -4.77
N LEU A 45 -0.84 18.06 -4.93
CA LEU A 45 -1.77 17.84 -6.05
C LEU A 45 -1.08 17.97 -7.40
N THR A 46 -0.27 19.02 -7.58
CA THR A 46 0.50 19.25 -8.81
C THR A 46 1.55 18.16 -9.03
N LYS A 47 2.22 17.70 -7.97
CA LYS A 47 3.20 16.61 -8.06
C LYS A 47 2.54 15.32 -8.56
N ILE A 48 1.42 14.92 -7.96
CA ILE A 48 0.74 13.69 -8.31
C ILE A 48 0.14 13.76 -9.73
N SER A 49 -0.40 14.90 -10.15
CA SER A 49 -0.92 15.06 -11.52
C SER A 49 0.15 14.87 -12.61
N LYS A 50 1.43 15.07 -12.29
CA LYS A 50 2.56 14.88 -13.19
C LYS A 50 3.27 13.54 -13.01
N ASP A 51 2.94 12.77 -11.98
CA ASP A 51 3.61 11.51 -11.67
C ASP A 51 3.06 10.38 -12.56
N LYS A 52 3.90 9.89 -13.48
CA LYS A 52 3.57 8.81 -14.41
C LYS A 52 3.29 7.46 -13.75
N THR A 53 3.56 7.33 -12.45
CA THR A 53 3.16 6.16 -11.66
C THR A 53 1.65 6.11 -11.47
N TYR A 54 0.99 7.27 -11.42
CA TYR A 54 -0.44 7.39 -11.16
C TYR A 54 -1.23 7.96 -12.35
N VAL A 55 -0.66 8.95 -13.07
CA VAL A 55 -1.34 9.66 -14.16
C VAL A 55 -0.57 9.46 -15.46
N ASP A 56 -1.07 8.57 -16.31
CA ASP A 56 -0.45 8.27 -17.60
C ASP A 56 -1.49 7.92 -18.66
N ASP A 57 -1.83 8.88 -19.51
CA ASP A 57 -2.83 8.72 -20.58
C ASP A 57 -2.49 7.57 -21.55
N LYS A 58 -1.20 7.27 -21.74
CA LYS A 58 -0.76 6.18 -22.63
C LYS A 58 -1.04 4.79 -22.07
N LYS A 59 -1.27 4.69 -20.77
CA LYS A 59 -1.56 3.42 -20.07
C LYS A 59 -3.03 3.24 -19.75
N VAL A 60 -3.87 4.13 -20.25
CA VAL A 60 -5.33 4.05 -20.14
C VAL A 60 -5.88 3.86 -21.54
N SER A 61 -6.56 2.73 -21.79
CA SER A 61 -7.28 2.47 -23.03
C SER A 61 -8.73 2.95 -22.91
N ASP A 62 -9.64 2.04 -22.59
CA ASP A 62 -11.07 2.34 -22.49
C ASP A 62 -11.48 2.83 -21.10
N HIS A 63 -10.81 2.33 -20.06
CA HIS A 63 -11.17 2.60 -18.66
C HIS A 63 -9.93 2.94 -17.83
N TYR A 64 -10.02 4.03 -17.07
CA TYR A 64 -9.03 4.37 -16.04
C TYR A 64 -9.28 3.64 -14.72
N ALA A 65 -8.35 3.74 -13.80
CA ALA A 65 -8.44 3.12 -12.48
C ALA A 65 -9.71 3.55 -11.73
N ILE A 66 -10.25 2.66 -10.89
CA ILE A 66 -11.44 2.95 -10.07
C ILE A 66 -11.12 4.07 -9.08
N THR A 67 -11.94 5.12 -9.12
CA THR A 67 -11.83 6.28 -8.23
C THR A 67 -13.18 6.68 -7.65
N PRO A 68 -13.21 7.41 -6.52
CA PRO A 68 -14.42 8.09 -6.09
C PRO A 68 -14.86 9.11 -7.14
N THR A 69 -16.15 9.39 -7.21
CA THR A 69 -16.68 10.47 -8.04
C THR A 69 -16.68 11.79 -7.29
N LYS A 70 -16.90 12.89 -8.00
CA LYS A 70 -17.11 14.23 -7.39
C LYS A 70 -18.48 14.42 -6.73
N MET A 71 -19.34 13.42 -6.82
CA MET A 71 -20.69 13.47 -6.22
C MET A 71 -20.62 13.22 -4.71
N LYS A 72 -21.41 13.99 -3.96
CA LYS A 72 -21.56 13.80 -2.51
C LYS A 72 -22.24 12.46 -2.24
N PRO A 73 -21.60 11.52 -1.52
CA PRO A 73 -22.20 10.24 -1.20
C PRO A 73 -23.27 10.41 -0.12
N ASN A 74 -24.37 9.69 -0.24
CA ASN A 74 -25.32 9.56 0.84
C ASN A 74 -24.95 8.37 1.72
N LEU A 75 -24.00 8.58 2.64
CA LEU A 75 -23.43 7.51 3.47
C LEU A 75 -24.48 6.84 4.39
N SER A 76 -25.58 7.51 4.71
CA SER A 76 -26.63 6.96 5.56
C SER A 76 -27.53 5.95 4.84
N GLN A 77 -27.61 6.05 3.51
CA GLN A 77 -28.40 5.14 2.68
C GLN A 77 -27.60 3.91 2.20
N LEU A 78 -26.27 3.91 2.38
CA LEU A 78 -25.44 2.79 2.00
C LEU A 78 -25.56 1.66 3.03
N SER A 79 -25.70 0.43 2.56
CA SER A 79 -25.49 -0.76 3.37
C SER A 79 -24.05 -0.80 3.92
N GLU A 80 -23.81 -1.59 4.95
CA GLU A 80 -22.47 -1.74 5.52
C GLU A 80 -21.44 -2.18 4.47
N LYS A 81 -21.79 -3.12 3.60
CA LYS A 81 -20.89 -3.61 2.53
C LYS A 81 -20.56 -2.51 1.53
N GLU A 82 -21.55 -1.76 1.08
CA GLU A 82 -21.34 -0.65 0.14
C GLU A 82 -20.49 0.46 0.77
N ARG A 83 -20.73 0.78 2.04
CA ARG A 83 -19.93 1.75 2.79
C ARG A 83 -18.48 1.30 2.91
N ASN A 84 -18.24 0.02 3.21
CA ASN A 84 -16.90 -0.54 3.33
C ASN A 84 -16.16 -0.48 1.99
N ILE A 85 -16.82 -0.83 0.88
CA ILE A 85 -16.23 -0.73 -0.47
C ILE A 85 -15.93 0.72 -0.83
N TYR A 86 -16.90 1.62 -0.63
CA TYR A 86 -16.69 3.05 -0.90
C TYR A 86 -15.54 3.63 -0.09
N THR A 87 -15.47 3.31 1.19
CA THR A 87 -14.39 3.76 2.08
C THR A 87 -13.03 3.19 1.65
N LEU A 88 -12.98 1.94 1.20
CA LEU A 88 -11.76 1.33 0.69
C LEU A 88 -11.25 2.05 -0.56
N ILE A 89 -12.14 2.34 -1.52
CA ILE A 89 -11.80 3.09 -2.74
C ILE A 89 -11.35 4.52 -2.37
N ALA A 90 -12.05 5.18 -1.46
CA ALA A 90 -11.70 6.52 -0.99
C ALA A 90 -10.32 6.55 -0.30
N LYS A 91 -10.01 5.57 0.55
CA LYS A 91 -8.69 5.39 1.17
C LYS A 91 -7.60 5.18 0.11
N ARG A 92 -7.85 4.30 -0.86
CA ARG A 92 -6.88 4.04 -1.93
C ARG A 92 -6.59 5.27 -2.77
N PHE A 93 -7.62 6.03 -3.11
CA PHE A 93 -7.46 7.28 -3.85
C PHE A 93 -6.73 8.34 -3.01
N LEU A 94 -7.07 8.50 -1.73
CA LEU A 94 -6.39 9.45 -0.85
C LEU A 94 -4.92 9.08 -0.61
N ALA A 95 -4.61 7.79 -0.60
CA ALA A 95 -3.26 7.27 -0.36
C ALA A 95 -2.22 7.72 -1.40
N ILE A 96 -2.63 8.01 -2.65
CA ILE A 96 -1.68 8.47 -3.68
C ILE A 96 -1.08 9.85 -3.39
N PHE A 97 -1.74 10.66 -2.57
CA PHE A 97 -1.29 11.99 -2.17
C PHE A 97 -0.43 11.99 -0.91
N LEU A 98 -0.27 10.85 -0.25
CA LEU A 98 0.48 10.73 1.00
C LEU A 98 1.90 10.21 0.76
N PRO A 99 2.82 10.47 1.70
CA PRO A 99 4.17 9.92 1.63
C PRO A 99 4.16 8.40 1.58
N PRO A 100 5.21 7.77 1.02
CA PRO A 100 5.32 6.31 1.01
C PRO A 100 5.54 5.74 2.41
N LEU A 101 5.20 4.47 2.58
CA LEU A 101 5.67 3.65 3.69
C LEU A 101 7.19 3.49 3.57
N VAL A 102 7.92 3.79 4.66
CA VAL A 102 9.38 3.63 4.72
C VAL A 102 9.76 2.63 5.79
N THR A 103 10.54 1.63 5.41
CA THR A 103 11.08 0.61 6.32
C THR A 103 12.58 0.47 6.14
N ASN A 104 13.30 0.31 7.24
CA ASN A 104 14.71 -0.10 7.22
C ASN A 104 14.79 -1.63 7.19
N LYS A 105 15.41 -2.17 6.15
CA LYS A 105 15.66 -3.61 6.02
C LYS A 105 17.11 -3.91 6.34
N THR A 106 17.33 -4.81 7.27
CA THR A 106 18.67 -5.30 7.65
C THR A 106 18.81 -6.75 7.24
N LYS A 107 19.92 -7.08 6.57
CA LYS A 107 20.27 -8.45 6.23
C LYS A 107 21.62 -8.78 6.85
N ILE A 108 21.67 -9.80 7.69
CA ILE A 108 22.91 -10.33 8.28
C ILE A 108 23.17 -11.70 7.68
N ILE A 109 24.35 -11.91 7.16
CA ILE A 109 24.83 -13.23 6.70
C ILE A 109 25.87 -13.69 7.71
N THR A 110 25.60 -14.81 8.36
CA THR A 110 26.50 -15.43 9.32
C THR A 110 27.07 -16.70 8.69
N THR A 111 28.39 -16.74 8.49
CA THR A 111 29.07 -17.90 7.95
C THR A 111 29.62 -18.75 9.08
N VAL A 112 29.25 -20.01 9.12
CA VAL A 112 29.74 -21.00 10.10
C VAL A 112 30.76 -21.89 9.40
N ASP A 113 31.92 -22.07 10.03
CA ASP A 113 33.02 -22.90 9.51
C ASP A 113 33.56 -22.47 8.13
N GLY A 114 33.31 -21.22 7.73
CA GLY A 114 33.70 -20.75 6.42
C GLY A 114 32.98 -21.42 5.23
N LYS A 115 31.91 -22.22 5.52
CA LYS A 115 31.23 -23.05 4.51
C LYS A 115 29.72 -22.88 4.47
N HIS A 116 29.11 -22.57 5.60
CA HIS A 116 27.64 -22.57 5.72
C HIS A 116 27.13 -21.19 6.03
N ASP A 117 26.35 -20.61 5.13
CA ASP A 117 25.76 -19.29 5.30
C ASP A 117 24.34 -19.36 5.86
N PHE A 118 24.11 -18.63 6.92
CA PHE A 118 22.79 -18.41 7.52
C PHE A 118 22.38 -16.97 7.32
N VAL A 119 21.18 -16.77 6.81
CA VAL A 119 20.65 -15.42 6.51
C VAL A 119 19.61 -15.05 7.56
N SER A 120 19.84 -13.91 8.22
CA SER A 120 18.87 -13.27 9.10
C SER A 120 18.37 -11.99 8.45
N ASN A 121 17.06 -11.82 8.35
CA ASN A 121 16.44 -10.62 7.78
C ASN A 121 15.67 -9.90 8.89
N GLY A 122 15.92 -8.59 9.00
CA GLY A 122 15.18 -7.69 9.88
C GLY A 122 14.44 -6.63 9.08
N SER A 123 13.38 -6.09 9.65
CA SER A 123 12.65 -4.96 9.09
C SER A 123 12.09 -4.13 10.24
N VAL A 124 12.37 -2.84 10.22
CA VAL A 124 11.87 -1.88 11.22
C VAL A 124 11.15 -0.75 10.50
N LEU A 125 9.95 -0.41 10.98
CA LEU A 125 9.17 0.70 10.44
C LEU A 125 9.83 2.03 10.78
N VAL A 126 10.06 2.88 9.76
CA VAL A 126 10.57 4.26 9.91
C VAL A 126 9.43 5.25 9.81
N SER A 127 8.57 5.10 8.81
CA SER A 127 7.40 5.96 8.59
C SER A 127 6.25 5.15 8.02
N LYS A 128 5.05 5.33 8.60
CA LYS A 128 3.83 4.69 8.10
C LYS A 128 3.39 5.24 6.75
N GLY A 129 3.63 6.54 6.48
CA GLY A 129 3.17 7.18 5.26
C GLY A 129 1.69 6.92 5.00
N PHE A 130 1.33 6.58 3.75
CA PHE A 130 -0.06 6.31 3.36
C PHE A 130 -0.72 5.16 4.15
N MET A 131 0.07 4.29 4.80
CA MET A 131 -0.47 3.19 5.60
C MET A 131 -1.15 3.67 6.89
N GLU A 132 -1.07 4.95 7.24
CA GLU A 132 -1.87 5.54 8.33
C GLU A 132 -3.38 5.48 8.06
N LEU A 133 -3.79 5.46 6.78
CA LEU A 133 -5.19 5.29 6.37
C LEU A 133 -5.73 3.88 6.64
N TYR A 134 -4.84 2.92 6.91
CA TYR A 134 -5.16 1.51 7.08
C TYR A 134 -4.81 1.06 8.50
N LYS A 135 -5.50 0.02 8.99
CA LYS A 135 -5.15 -0.60 10.27
C LYS A 135 -3.88 -1.46 10.10
N TYR A 136 -2.78 -0.80 9.73
CA TYR A 136 -1.50 -1.46 9.52
C TYR A 136 -0.74 -1.57 10.84
N ASN A 137 -0.44 -2.81 11.23
CA ASN A 137 0.38 -3.11 12.38
C ASN A 137 1.57 -3.96 11.93
N PRO A 138 2.73 -3.35 11.61
CA PRO A 138 3.90 -4.08 11.17
C PRO A 138 4.43 -4.95 12.31
N LYS A 139 4.88 -6.15 11.95
CA LYS A 139 5.69 -6.95 12.87
C LYS A 139 7.14 -6.54 12.68
N ASP A 140 7.58 -5.59 13.48
CA ASP A 140 8.97 -5.18 13.47
C ASP A 140 9.84 -6.34 13.95
N GLN A 141 10.90 -6.61 13.21
CA GLN A 141 11.94 -7.56 13.56
C GLN A 141 13.27 -6.82 13.52
N GLU A 142 13.66 -6.29 14.67
CA GLU A 142 14.95 -5.63 14.82
C GLU A 142 16.05 -6.70 14.96
N LEU A 143 17.15 -6.52 14.22
CA LEU A 143 18.34 -7.32 14.36
C LEU A 143 19.40 -6.54 15.12
N PRO A 144 20.25 -7.23 15.91
CA PRO A 144 21.33 -6.57 16.61
C PRO A 144 22.31 -5.92 15.63
N MET A 145 22.87 -4.79 16.01
CA MET A 145 23.94 -4.14 15.25
C MET A 145 25.22 -4.96 15.36
N VAL A 146 25.65 -5.53 14.24
CA VAL A 146 26.91 -6.27 14.13
C VAL A 146 27.79 -5.64 13.06
N LYS A 147 29.10 -5.61 13.29
CA LYS A 147 30.09 -5.15 12.31
C LYS A 147 30.48 -6.31 11.39
N LYS A 148 30.79 -5.99 10.12
CA LYS A 148 31.33 -6.98 9.19
C LYS A 148 32.62 -7.59 9.76
N GLY A 149 32.73 -8.91 9.74
CA GLY A 149 33.86 -9.65 10.30
C GLY A 149 33.80 -9.89 11.81
N ALA A 150 32.70 -9.52 12.49
CA ALA A 150 32.53 -9.87 13.90
C ALA A 150 32.41 -11.40 14.05
N VAL A 151 33.18 -11.96 14.99
CA VAL A 151 33.09 -13.38 15.35
C VAL A 151 32.22 -13.52 16.57
N LEU A 152 31.18 -14.36 16.45
CA LEU A 152 30.20 -14.60 17.50
C LEU A 152 30.21 -16.08 17.92
N PRO A 153 30.17 -16.39 19.25
CA PRO A 153 30.09 -17.76 19.71
C PRO A 153 28.70 -18.35 19.40
N VAL A 154 28.66 -19.58 18.88
CA VAL A 154 27.41 -20.33 18.73
C VAL A 154 26.98 -20.86 20.09
N LYS A 155 25.83 -20.37 20.60
CA LYS A 155 25.30 -20.78 21.91
C LYS A 155 24.47 -22.07 21.85
N GLY A 156 23.95 -22.41 20.69
CA GLY A 156 23.14 -23.61 20.50
C GLY A 156 22.63 -23.74 19.07
N MET A 157 22.27 -24.95 18.69
CA MET A 157 21.61 -25.26 17.43
C MET A 157 20.34 -26.04 17.67
N LYS A 158 19.32 -25.81 16.87
CA LYS A 158 18.06 -26.56 16.88
C LYS A 158 17.69 -26.95 15.44
N LEU A 159 17.59 -28.22 15.21
CA LEU A 159 17.02 -28.74 13.97
C LEU A 159 15.49 -28.66 14.05
N VAL A 160 14.88 -28.02 13.05
CA VAL A 160 13.43 -27.94 12.96
C VAL A 160 12.98 -28.58 11.65
N GLU A 161 12.31 -29.70 11.76
CA GLU A 161 11.68 -30.35 10.60
C GLU A 161 10.44 -29.56 10.19
N LYS A 162 10.34 -29.29 8.89
CA LYS A 162 9.17 -28.63 8.28
C LYS A 162 8.76 -29.40 7.05
N LYS A 163 7.45 -29.39 6.77
CA LYS A 163 6.90 -29.91 5.50
C LYS A 163 6.48 -28.73 4.63
N THR A 164 6.74 -28.82 3.33
CA THR A 164 6.16 -27.90 2.35
C THR A 164 4.66 -28.13 2.26
N SER A 165 3.90 -27.05 2.14
CA SER A 165 2.47 -27.15 1.83
C SER A 165 2.25 -27.02 0.32
N ALA A 166 1.21 -27.68 -0.18
CA ALA A 166 0.79 -27.49 -1.56
C ALA A 166 0.37 -26.03 -1.80
N PRO A 167 0.49 -25.52 -3.04
CA PRO A 167 -0.07 -24.22 -3.40
C PRO A 167 -1.55 -24.14 -3.04
N VAL A 168 -2.01 -22.97 -2.64
CA VAL A 168 -3.43 -22.71 -2.37
C VAL A 168 -4.22 -22.90 -3.66
N ARG A 169 -5.36 -23.60 -3.58
CA ARG A 169 -6.25 -23.72 -4.73
C ARG A 169 -6.82 -22.37 -5.12
N TYR A 170 -7.14 -22.20 -6.40
CA TYR A 170 -7.81 -21.00 -6.87
C TYR A 170 -9.19 -20.88 -6.19
N ALA A 171 -9.52 -19.68 -5.76
CA ALA A 171 -10.87 -19.24 -5.48
C ALA A 171 -11.42 -18.50 -6.71
N ASP A 172 -12.74 -18.27 -6.78
CA ASP A 172 -13.39 -17.64 -7.95
C ASP A 172 -12.68 -16.36 -8.41
N GLY A 173 -12.34 -15.48 -7.46
CA GLY A 173 -11.66 -14.22 -7.76
C GLY A 173 -10.21 -14.40 -8.23
N THR A 174 -9.48 -15.41 -7.75
CA THR A 174 -8.08 -15.65 -8.14
C THR A 174 -7.98 -16.46 -9.43
N LEU A 175 -9.00 -17.28 -9.75
CA LEU A 175 -9.07 -17.98 -11.02
C LEU A 175 -9.25 -17.04 -12.20
N GLY A 176 -10.02 -15.96 -12.00
CA GLY A 176 -10.21 -14.94 -13.04
C GLY A 176 -8.99 -14.04 -13.29
N MET A 177 -7.96 -14.12 -12.43
CA MET A 177 -6.70 -13.36 -12.57
C MET A 177 -5.52 -14.21 -13.03
N ALA A 178 -5.69 -15.52 -13.17
CA ALA A 178 -4.67 -16.47 -13.62
C ALA A 178 -4.73 -16.70 -15.13
#